data_13df5594cb6c2d06af9b17443d5c39ca
#
_entry.id   13df5594cb6c2d06af9b17443d5c39ca
#
_cell.length_a   1.000
_cell.length_b   1.000
_cell.length_c   1.000
_cell.angle_alpha   90.00
_cell.angle_beta   90.00
_cell.angle_gamma   90.00
#
_symmetry.space_group_name_H-M   'P 1'
#
loop_
_entity.id
_entity.type
_entity.pdbx_description
1 polymer ?
#
loop_
_entity_poly.entity_id
_entity_poly.type
_entity_poly.pdbx_seq_one_letter_code
_entity_poly.pdbx_strand_id
1 'polypeptide(L)'
;ISRDSLFEDPVPEHADATDLCSVVGPLTTEVSALEESGVVLRRADRPSINLGNRRWERLTGKTTQRGTEFLEVRYPPGVEESELPDFLHHQSHEWGVIVRGHLNVQVGFEEAVLHPGDSISFESRVPHRFWNETSEEVVAIWFVLDKESDGLPQAFSHDDRPHIPGGF
;
A
#
# COMPACT_ATOMS: atom_id res chain seq x y z
N ILE A 1 -5.38 5.72 31.57
CA ILE A 1 -5.80 6.79 30.64
C ILE A 1 -6.90 6.18 29.79
N SER A 2 -8.14 6.67 29.96
CA SER A 2 -9.31 6.16 29.27
C SER A 2 -9.25 6.57 27.79
N ARG A 3 -9.63 5.65 26.91
CA ARG A 3 -9.68 5.85 25.44
C ARG A 3 -10.69 6.91 24.98
N ASP A 4 -11.62 7.28 25.85
CA ASP A 4 -12.71 8.21 25.54
C ASP A 4 -12.33 9.69 25.59
N SER A 5 -11.11 10.01 26.07
CA SER A 5 -10.65 11.40 26.23
C SER A 5 -9.97 12.00 24.99
N LEU A 6 -9.88 11.28 23.89
CA LEU A 6 -9.18 11.74 22.67
C LEU A 6 -10.04 12.55 21.70
N PHE A 7 -11.33 12.71 21.96
CA PHE A 7 -12.27 13.33 21.01
C PHE A 7 -13.09 14.50 21.56
N GLU A 8 -12.80 15.01 22.77
CA GLU A 8 -13.64 16.02 23.45
C GLU A 8 -12.99 17.40 23.66
N ASP A 9 -11.91 17.75 22.99
CA ASP A 9 -11.41 19.14 23.07
C ASP A 9 -12.01 19.99 21.96
N PRO A 10 -12.78 21.05 22.28
CA PRO A 10 -13.28 21.98 21.27
C PRO A 10 -12.12 22.76 20.65
N VAL A 11 -12.08 22.76 19.34
CA VAL A 11 -11.17 23.60 18.55
C VAL A 11 -11.44 25.07 18.90
N PRO A 12 -10.44 25.86 19.33
CA PRO A 12 -10.63 27.27 19.55
C PRO A 12 -10.95 27.97 18.23
N GLU A 13 -12.11 28.58 18.19
CA GLU A 13 -12.55 29.48 17.13
C GLU A 13 -11.74 30.79 17.21
N HIS A 14 -11.16 31.20 16.10
CA HIS A 14 -10.37 32.42 15.86
C HIS A 14 -8.88 32.37 16.20
N ALA A 15 -8.11 31.83 15.24
CA ALA A 15 -6.77 32.33 14.98
C ALA A 15 -6.81 33.04 13.59
N ASP A 16 -6.47 34.31 13.59
CA ASP A 16 -6.46 35.19 12.41
C ASP A 16 -5.49 34.65 11.36
N ALA A 17 -5.97 34.41 10.15
CA ALA A 17 -5.24 33.76 9.07
C ALA A 17 -4.15 34.63 8.39
N THR A 18 -3.80 35.75 8.99
CA THR A 18 -2.91 36.76 8.37
C THR A 18 -1.46 36.73 8.82
N ASP A 19 -1.10 35.93 9.83
CA ASP A 19 0.27 35.98 10.39
C ASP A 19 1.15 34.73 10.14
N LEU A 20 0.71 33.80 9.28
CA LEU A 20 1.47 32.59 8.95
C LEU A 20 2.40 32.70 7.74
N CYS A 21 2.48 33.89 7.12
CA CYS A 21 3.23 34.05 5.86
C CYS A 21 4.68 34.54 6.04
N SER A 22 5.16 34.77 7.25
CA SER A 22 6.48 35.38 7.49
C SER A 22 7.52 34.50 8.17
N VAL A 23 7.27 33.21 8.37
CA VAL A 23 8.22 32.27 9.02
C VAL A 23 8.66 31.12 8.11
N VAL A 24 8.47 31.24 6.81
CA VAL A 24 9.10 30.27 5.89
C VAL A 24 10.48 30.80 5.54
N GLY A 25 11.46 30.60 6.41
CA GLY A 25 12.86 30.58 6.03
C GLY A 25 13.08 29.50 4.95
N PRO A 26 14.20 29.54 4.20
CA PRO A 26 14.49 28.55 3.18
C PRO A 26 14.38 27.17 3.83
N LEU A 27 13.54 26.28 3.27
CA LEU A 27 13.45 24.88 3.66
C LEU A 27 14.84 24.28 3.41
N THR A 28 15.68 24.31 4.44
CA THR A 28 16.91 23.53 4.42
C THR A 28 16.48 22.07 4.38
N THR A 29 16.93 21.36 3.39
CA THR A 29 16.74 19.91 3.21
C THR A 29 17.60 19.13 4.22
N GLU A 30 17.50 19.48 5.51
CA GLU A 30 18.13 18.67 6.54
C GLU A 30 17.27 17.42 6.74
N VAL A 31 17.91 16.28 6.56
CA VAL A 31 17.30 14.98 6.82
C VAL A 31 16.99 14.89 8.31
N SER A 32 15.76 14.62 8.66
CA SER A 32 15.36 14.53 10.07
C SER A 32 15.88 13.24 10.71
N ALA A 33 16.06 13.25 12.05
CA ALA A 33 16.44 12.04 12.78
C ALA A 33 15.45 10.86 12.57
N LEU A 34 14.18 11.15 12.31
CA LEU A 34 13.18 10.14 11.98
C LEU A 34 13.39 9.52 10.59
N GLU A 35 13.92 10.29 9.64
CA GLU A 35 14.30 9.78 8.32
C GLU A 35 15.59 8.96 8.41
N GLU A 36 16.59 9.45 9.13
CA GLU A 36 17.87 8.74 9.35
C GLU A 36 17.64 7.38 10.03
N SER A 37 16.75 7.33 11.01
CA SER A 37 16.37 6.09 11.71
C SER A 37 15.45 5.17 10.90
N GLY A 38 14.95 5.62 9.75
CA GLY A 38 14.03 4.86 8.91
C GLY A 38 12.59 4.79 9.41
N VAL A 39 12.24 5.62 10.42
CA VAL A 39 10.84 5.76 10.89
C VAL A 39 9.99 6.51 9.87
N VAL A 40 10.55 7.54 9.24
CA VAL A 40 9.92 8.25 8.12
C VAL A 40 10.56 7.79 6.81
N LEU A 41 9.72 7.32 5.89
CA LEU A 41 10.12 7.01 4.52
C LEU A 41 9.45 8.02 3.57
N ARG A 42 10.26 8.88 2.97
CA ARG A 42 9.75 9.84 1.99
C ARG A 42 9.34 9.13 0.71
N ARG A 43 8.36 9.69 0.02
CA ARG A 43 7.86 9.11 -1.23
C ARG A 43 8.96 8.91 -2.28
N ALA A 44 9.88 9.85 -2.38
CA ALA A 44 10.99 9.79 -3.33
C ALA A 44 11.95 8.62 -3.07
N ASP A 45 12.01 8.14 -1.81
CA ASP A 45 12.95 7.11 -1.35
C ASP A 45 12.28 5.72 -1.23
N ARG A 46 11.00 5.60 -1.61
CA ARG A 46 10.29 4.33 -1.57
C ARG A 46 10.91 3.32 -2.53
N PRO A 47 11.27 2.13 -2.06
CA PRO A 47 11.61 1.04 -2.95
C PRO A 47 10.44 0.73 -3.86
N SER A 48 10.70 0.64 -5.16
CA SER A 48 9.67 0.35 -6.14
C SER A 48 10.13 -0.70 -7.14
N ILE A 49 9.19 -1.51 -7.60
CA ILE A 49 9.38 -2.53 -8.62
C ILE A 49 8.22 -2.49 -9.60
N ASN A 50 8.46 -2.92 -10.83
CA ASN A 50 7.41 -3.20 -11.79
C ASN A 50 7.27 -4.72 -11.91
N LEU A 51 6.08 -5.22 -11.61
CA LEU A 51 5.75 -6.64 -11.74
C LEU A 51 4.61 -6.78 -12.76
N GLY A 52 4.92 -7.34 -13.90
CA GLY A 52 4.04 -7.28 -15.07
C GLY A 52 3.80 -5.83 -15.48
N ASN A 53 2.55 -5.45 -15.61
CA ASN A 53 2.15 -4.08 -15.92
C ASN A 53 1.89 -3.21 -14.68
N ARG A 54 2.10 -3.72 -13.44
CA ARG A 54 1.80 -3.03 -12.18
C ARG A 54 3.05 -2.44 -11.58
N ARG A 55 2.91 -1.28 -10.93
CA ARG A 55 3.96 -0.68 -10.11
C ARG A 55 3.64 -0.91 -8.63
N TRP A 56 4.60 -1.45 -7.92
CA TRP A 56 4.56 -1.73 -6.50
C TRP A 56 5.56 -0.83 -5.78
N GLU A 57 5.12 -0.12 -4.75
CA GLU A 57 5.96 0.70 -3.91
C GLU A 57 5.82 0.25 -2.46
N ARG A 58 6.95 -0.07 -1.81
CA ARG A 58 6.94 -0.38 -0.38
C ARG A 58 6.83 0.89 0.45
N LEU A 59 5.89 0.91 1.40
CA LEU A 59 5.59 2.06 2.25
C LEU A 59 6.36 2.05 3.57
N THR A 60 7.15 1.00 3.83
CA THR A 60 7.97 0.85 5.04
C THR A 60 9.44 0.95 4.72
N GLY A 61 10.21 1.48 5.68
CA GLY A 61 11.66 1.53 5.60
C GLY A 61 12.34 0.17 5.82
N LYS A 62 13.65 0.19 6.06
CA LYS A 62 14.48 -1.02 6.21
C LYS A 62 14.15 -1.87 7.44
N THR A 63 13.45 -1.30 8.43
CA THR A 63 13.11 -1.94 9.72
C THR A 63 11.74 -2.60 9.69
N THR A 64 11.28 -3.07 8.55
CA THR A 64 10.00 -3.77 8.43
C THR A 64 10.03 -5.07 9.23
N GLN A 65 8.95 -5.35 9.97
CA GLN A 65 8.79 -6.63 10.65
C GLN A 65 8.76 -7.77 9.65
N ARG A 66 9.45 -8.86 9.95
CA ARG A 66 9.43 -10.06 9.09
C ARG A 66 8.01 -10.55 8.85
N GLY A 67 7.75 -11.02 7.66
CA GLY A 67 6.43 -11.53 7.26
C GLY A 67 5.37 -10.46 7.06
N THR A 68 5.73 -9.18 7.02
CA THR A 68 4.79 -8.10 6.72
C THR A 68 5.21 -7.31 5.49
N GLU A 69 4.24 -7.01 4.64
CA GLU A 69 4.39 -6.12 3.50
C GLU A 69 3.34 -5.01 3.60
N PHE A 70 3.76 -3.76 3.46
CA PHE A 70 2.87 -2.60 3.40
C PHE A 70 3.17 -1.85 2.11
N LEU A 71 2.22 -1.85 1.19
CA LEU A 71 2.45 -1.57 -0.23
C LEU A 71 1.44 -0.56 -0.77
N GLU A 72 1.90 0.33 -1.65
CA GLU A 72 1.06 1.01 -2.62
C GLU A 72 1.20 0.30 -3.96
N VAL A 73 0.08 -0.14 -4.52
CA VAL A 73 0.05 -0.82 -5.82
C VAL A 73 -0.74 0.03 -6.80
N ARG A 74 -0.14 0.25 -7.97
CA ARG A 74 -0.74 0.97 -9.09
C ARG A 74 -1.07 0.00 -10.19
N TYR A 75 -2.33 -0.01 -10.59
CA TYR A 75 -2.87 -0.82 -11.66
C TYR A 75 -3.12 0.10 -12.86
N PRO A 76 -2.37 -0.07 -13.96
CA PRO A 76 -2.55 0.75 -15.15
C PRO A 76 -3.93 0.51 -15.77
N PRO A 77 -4.45 1.45 -16.56
CA PRO A 77 -5.74 1.30 -17.23
C PRO A 77 -5.71 0.24 -18.33
N GLY A 78 -6.89 -0.29 -18.65
CA GLY A 78 -7.15 -0.97 -19.90
C GLY A 78 -6.68 -2.42 -20.00
N VAL A 79 -6.78 -3.19 -18.92
CA VAL A 79 -6.60 -4.66 -19.03
C VAL A 79 -7.86 -5.27 -19.62
N GLU A 80 -7.74 -5.84 -20.81
CA GLU A 80 -8.83 -6.58 -21.45
C GLU A 80 -9.03 -7.96 -20.80
N GLU A 81 -10.22 -8.52 -20.92
CA GLU A 81 -10.56 -9.85 -20.37
C GLU A 81 -9.60 -10.94 -20.84
N SER A 82 -9.10 -10.84 -22.08
CA SER A 82 -8.10 -11.76 -22.65
C SER A 82 -6.70 -11.65 -22.01
N GLU A 83 -6.45 -10.58 -21.26
CA GLU A 83 -5.18 -10.25 -20.63
C GLU A 83 -5.25 -10.30 -19.10
N LEU A 84 -6.30 -10.95 -18.55
CA LEU A 84 -6.44 -11.06 -17.10
C LEU A 84 -5.20 -11.75 -16.51
N PRO A 85 -4.72 -11.25 -15.36
CA PRO A 85 -3.59 -11.86 -14.69
C PRO A 85 -3.93 -13.27 -14.20
N ASP A 86 -2.94 -14.13 -14.14
CA ASP A 86 -3.05 -15.43 -13.50
C ASP A 86 -3.50 -15.30 -12.04
N PHE A 87 -4.16 -16.34 -11.55
CA PHE A 87 -4.51 -16.42 -10.15
C PHE A 87 -3.26 -16.56 -9.29
N LEU A 88 -3.23 -15.76 -8.23
CA LEU A 88 -2.25 -15.85 -7.17
C LEU A 88 -2.82 -16.68 -6.01
N HIS A 89 -1.97 -17.40 -5.32
CA HIS A 89 -2.29 -18.02 -4.03
C HIS A 89 -1.01 -18.17 -3.21
N HIS A 90 -1.06 -17.84 -1.94
CA HIS A 90 0.08 -17.96 -1.01
C HIS A 90 -0.40 -18.03 0.45
N GLN A 91 0.53 -18.32 1.39
CA GLN A 91 0.19 -18.55 2.79
C GLN A 91 0.17 -17.25 3.60
N SER A 92 -0.71 -16.33 3.23
CA SER A 92 -0.80 -15.03 3.86
C SER A 92 -2.24 -14.65 4.17
N HIS A 93 -2.41 -13.53 4.85
CA HIS A 93 -3.67 -12.80 4.92
C HIS A 93 -3.45 -11.41 4.32
N GLU A 94 -4.36 -10.97 3.48
CA GLU A 94 -4.30 -9.68 2.84
C GLU A 94 -5.44 -8.77 3.27
N TRP A 95 -5.10 -7.49 3.44
CA TRP A 95 -6.03 -6.38 3.61
C TRP A 95 -5.72 -5.33 2.57
N GLY A 96 -6.76 -4.84 1.91
CA GLY A 96 -6.63 -3.79 0.90
C GLY A 96 -7.62 -2.67 1.10
N VAL A 97 -7.25 -1.46 0.68
CA VAL A 97 -8.17 -0.33 0.56
C VAL A 97 -7.91 0.39 -0.76
N ILE A 98 -8.98 0.74 -1.47
CA ILE A 98 -8.87 1.49 -2.72
C ILE A 98 -8.77 2.99 -2.40
N VAL A 99 -7.71 3.61 -2.87
CA VAL A 99 -7.47 5.04 -2.70
C VAL A 99 -8.05 5.85 -3.86
N ARG A 100 -7.91 5.31 -5.09
CA ARG A 100 -8.38 5.96 -6.31
C ARG A 100 -8.70 4.93 -7.39
N GLY A 101 -9.70 5.24 -8.23
CA GLY A 101 -10.14 4.39 -9.33
C GLY A 101 -11.03 3.24 -8.87
N HIS A 102 -11.33 2.33 -9.78
CA HIS A 102 -12.19 1.17 -9.54
C HIS A 102 -11.42 -0.11 -9.87
N LEU A 103 -11.27 -1.00 -8.89
CA LEU A 103 -10.51 -2.23 -9.03
C LEU A 103 -11.43 -3.44 -9.12
N ASN A 104 -11.32 -4.20 -10.18
CA ASN A 104 -11.94 -5.52 -10.27
C ASN A 104 -11.14 -6.52 -9.44
N VAL A 105 -11.85 -7.34 -8.70
CA VAL A 105 -11.27 -8.40 -7.86
C VAL A 105 -12.02 -9.70 -8.06
N GLN A 106 -11.28 -10.79 -8.11
CA GLN A 106 -11.82 -12.14 -8.01
C GLN A 106 -11.11 -12.87 -6.86
N VAL A 107 -11.90 -13.46 -5.95
CA VAL A 107 -11.43 -14.32 -4.86
C VAL A 107 -12.22 -15.63 -4.92
N GLY A 108 -11.53 -16.71 -5.23
CA GLY A 108 -12.18 -17.97 -5.56
C GLY A 108 -13.05 -17.84 -6.81
N PHE A 109 -14.37 -18.04 -6.65
CA PHE A 109 -15.35 -17.95 -7.73
C PHE A 109 -16.16 -16.65 -7.72
N GLU A 110 -15.95 -15.80 -6.73
CA GLU A 110 -16.72 -14.57 -6.53
C GLU A 110 -15.95 -13.36 -7.06
N GLU A 111 -16.66 -12.47 -7.72
CA GLU A 111 -16.13 -11.24 -8.29
C GLU A 111 -16.80 -10.02 -7.71
N ALA A 112 -16.05 -8.93 -7.61
CA ALA A 112 -16.56 -7.64 -7.18
C ALA A 112 -15.78 -6.51 -7.84
N VAL A 113 -16.40 -5.32 -7.89
CA VAL A 113 -15.70 -4.07 -8.21
C VAL A 113 -15.59 -3.25 -6.93
N LEU A 114 -14.37 -2.91 -6.56
CA LEU A 114 -14.08 -2.08 -5.40
C LEU A 114 -13.96 -0.61 -5.83
N HIS A 115 -14.58 0.27 -5.07
CA HIS A 115 -14.59 1.72 -5.29
C HIS A 115 -13.66 2.43 -4.29
N PRO A 116 -13.30 3.70 -4.52
CA PRO A 116 -12.53 4.48 -3.56
C PRO A 116 -13.16 4.48 -2.17
N GLY A 117 -12.37 4.09 -1.16
CA GLY A 117 -12.81 3.93 0.22
C GLY A 117 -13.27 2.52 0.59
N ASP A 118 -13.56 1.66 -0.40
CA ASP A 118 -13.87 0.26 -0.12
C ASP A 118 -12.62 -0.48 0.37
N SER A 119 -12.84 -1.44 1.25
CA SER A 119 -11.81 -2.32 1.76
C SER A 119 -12.15 -3.78 1.51
N ILE A 120 -11.10 -4.60 1.40
CA ILE A 120 -11.18 -6.04 1.24
C ILE A 120 -10.25 -6.73 2.23
N SER A 121 -10.65 -7.90 2.71
CA SER A 121 -9.81 -8.75 3.55
C SER A 121 -10.10 -10.21 3.24
N PHE A 122 -9.05 -11.00 3.02
CA PHE A 122 -9.20 -12.43 2.70
C PHE A 122 -7.93 -13.22 3.01
N GLU A 123 -8.09 -14.54 3.12
CA GLU A 123 -7.00 -15.51 3.20
C GLU A 123 -6.43 -15.76 1.81
N SER A 124 -5.15 -15.46 1.59
CA SER A 124 -4.50 -15.53 0.27
C SER A 124 -4.26 -16.96 -0.24
N ARG A 125 -4.59 -17.97 0.58
CA ARG A 125 -4.70 -19.37 0.11
C ARG A 125 -5.81 -19.59 -0.89
N VAL A 126 -6.86 -18.75 -0.85
CA VAL A 126 -7.90 -18.75 -1.86
C VAL A 126 -7.31 -18.12 -3.12
N PRO A 127 -7.39 -18.80 -4.28
CA PRO A 127 -6.93 -18.23 -5.54
C PRO A 127 -7.60 -16.88 -5.78
N HIS A 128 -6.80 -15.86 -6.09
CA HIS A 128 -7.30 -14.49 -6.24
C HIS A 128 -6.55 -13.76 -7.34
N ARG A 129 -7.19 -12.75 -7.91
CA ARG A 129 -6.59 -11.84 -8.89
C ARG A 129 -7.25 -10.47 -8.86
N PHE A 130 -6.52 -9.46 -9.34
CA PHE A 130 -6.96 -8.08 -9.41
C PHE A 130 -6.65 -7.52 -10.79
N TRP A 131 -7.56 -6.71 -11.35
CA TRP A 131 -7.33 -6.05 -12.64
C TRP A 131 -8.11 -4.75 -12.76
N ASN A 132 -7.73 -3.92 -13.72
CA ASN A 132 -8.33 -2.62 -13.96
C ASN A 132 -8.81 -2.53 -15.40
N GLU A 133 -10.11 -2.59 -15.62
CA GLU A 133 -10.75 -2.44 -16.93
C GLU A 133 -11.05 -0.99 -17.31
N THR A 134 -10.82 -0.06 -16.37
CA THR A 134 -11.15 1.34 -16.59
C THR A 134 -10.08 2.07 -17.41
N SER A 135 -10.40 3.26 -17.86
CA SER A 135 -9.45 4.13 -18.57
C SER A 135 -8.53 4.94 -17.66
N GLU A 136 -8.68 4.81 -16.34
CA GLU A 136 -7.90 5.54 -15.33
C GLU A 136 -7.02 4.59 -14.51
N GLU A 137 -5.88 5.09 -14.03
CA GLU A 137 -5.02 4.35 -13.10
C GLU A 137 -5.73 4.13 -11.77
N VAL A 138 -5.71 2.89 -11.27
CA VAL A 138 -6.17 2.56 -9.92
C VAL A 138 -4.99 2.57 -8.95
N VAL A 139 -5.20 3.13 -7.76
CA VAL A 139 -4.25 3.12 -6.65
C VAL A 139 -4.89 2.43 -5.45
N ALA A 140 -4.24 1.39 -4.95
CA ALA A 140 -4.65 0.66 -3.76
C ALA A 140 -3.49 0.56 -2.75
N ILE A 141 -3.84 0.54 -1.47
CA ILE A 141 -2.91 0.24 -0.37
C ILE A 141 -3.19 -1.17 0.12
N TRP A 142 -2.14 -1.97 0.25
CA TRP A 142 -2.19 -3.34 0.70
C TRP A 142 -1.33 -3.54 1.94
N PHE A 143 -1.85 -4.32 2.87
CA PHE A 143 -1.10 -4.89 3.97
C PHE A 143 -1.18 -6.42 3.85
N VAL A 144 -0.03 -7.06 3.79
CA VAL A 144 0.10 -8.52 3.67
C VAL A 144 0.82 -9.04 4.89
N LEU A 145 0.27 -10.06 5.52
CA LEU A 145 0.86 -10.75 6.65
C LEU A 145 1.06 -12.23 6.30
N ASP A 146 2.31 -12.63 6.15
CA ASP A 146 2.69 -14.02 5.94
C ASP A 146 2.55 -14.83 7.22
N LYS A 147 1.86 -15.95 7.14
CA LYS A 147 1.66 -16.87 8.28
C LYS A 147 2.86 -17.74 8.58
N GLU A 148 3.73 -17.93 7.62
CA GLU A 148 4.96 -18.70 7.72
C GLU A 148 6.17 -17.78 7.62
N SER A 149 6.47 -17.03 8.71
CA SER A 149 7.58 -16.08 8.72
C SER A 149 8.98 -16.72 8.78
N ASP A 150 9.09 -18.04 8.74
CA ASP A 150 10.35 -18.76 8.94
C ASP A 150 11.12 -19.09 7.65
N GLY A 151 10.90 -18.41 6.54
CA GLY A 151 11.73 -18.64 5.38
C GLY A 151 11.23 -18.24 4.00
N LEU A 152 10.08 -17.62 3.87
CA LEU A 152 9.66 -17.10 2.58
C LEU A 152 10.37 -15.77 2.29
N PRO A 153 10.96 -15.60 1.10
CA PRO A 153 11.53 -14.35 0.68
C PRO A 153 10.42 -13.30 0.58
N GLN A 154 10.65 -12.15 1.17
CA GLN A 154 9.75 -10.99 1.06
C GLN A 154 9.80 -10.44 -0.36
N ALA A 155 8.71 -9.85 -0.87
CA ALA A 155 8.65 -9.24 -2.20
C ALA A 155 9.77 -8.21 -2.42
N PHE A 156 10.26 -7.62 -1.33
CA PHE A 156 11.42 -6.75 -1.30
C PHE A 156 12.51 -7.36 -0.40
N SER A 157 13.27 -8.32 -0.92
CA SER A 157 14.46 -8.79 -0.22
C SER A 157 15.52 -7.69 -0.22
N HIS A 158 16.57 -7.83 0.67
CA HIS A 158 17.69 -6.89 0.74
C HIS A 158 18.45 -6.68 -0.60
N ASP A 159 18.06 -7.39 -1.64
CA ASP A 159 18.69 -7.40 -2.97
C ASP A 159 17.78 -6.77 -4.05
N ASP A 160 16.76 -5.98 -3.64
CA ASP A 160 15.83 -5.23 -4.51
C ASP A 160 15.16 -6.05 -5.65
N ARG A 161 15.21 -7.36 -5.61
CA ARG A 161 14.54 -8.23 -6.58
C ARG A 161 13.18 -8.67 -6.07
N PRO A 162 12.13 -8.56 -6.91
CA PRO A 162 10.80 -9.02 -6.52
C PRO A 162 10.81 -10.52 -6.28
N HIS A 163 10.36 -10.94 -5.11
CA HIS A 163 9.97 -12.31 -4.90
C HIS A 163 8.52 -12.48 -5.31
N ILE A 164 8.28 -13.32 -6.30
CA ILE A 164 6.94 -13.75 -6.68
C ILE A 164 6.62 -14.96 -5.80
N PRO A 165 5.69 -14.84 -4.83
CA PRO A 165 5.23 -16.02 -4.11
C PRO A 165 4.44 -16.91 -5.08
N GLY A 166 4.95 -18.12 -5.33
CA GLY A 166 4.19 -19.17 -5.97
C GLY A 166 4.08 -19.10 -7.50
N GLY A 167 5.18 -19.24 -8.17
CA GLY A 167 5.17 -19.87 -9.49
C GLY A 167 5.14 -21.39 -9.31
N PHE A 168 4.11 -22.00 -9.86
CA PHE A 168 3.72 -23.42 -10.07
C PHE A 168 2.68 -23.95 -9.12
#